data_ff4dec7b704113f8f4a8c7699e1cdeee
#
_entry.id   ff4dec7b704113f8f4a8c7699e1cdeee
#
_cell.length_a   1.000
_cell.length_b   1.000
_cell.length_c   1.000
_cell.angle_alpha   90.00
_cell.angle_beta   90.00
_cell.angle_gamma   90.00
#
_symmetry.space_group_name_H-M   'P 1'
#
loop_
_entity.id
_entity.type
_entity.pdbx_description
1 polymer ?
#
loop_
_entity_poly.entity_id
_entity_poly.type
_entity_poly.pdbx_seq_one_letter_code
_entity_poly.pdbx_strand_id
1 'polypeptide(L)'
;MQTSPNQENYNPMPSFISILTKIIVPTLFGIIAFLGVIGNTLVIVVVITNQQMRSTTNVLILNLAVADLLFVIFCIPFTATDYVLPEWKFGLIVCQGVQYLIYVTSYVSIYTLILMSIDRFLAVVFPVSKELFTFLIRSYGTIKLD
;
A
#
# COMPACT_ATOMS: atom_id res chain seq x y z
N MET A 1 29.82 7.65 43.83
CA MET A 1 29.34 9.03 43.66
C MET A 1 30.10 9.64 42.49
N GLN A 2 29.52 9.56 41.27
CA GLN A 2 30.00 10.35 40.13
C GLN A 2 28.78 10.88 39.47
N THR A 3 28.55 12.16 39.70
CA THR A 3 27.54 12.98 39.02
C THR A 3 27.97 13.17 37.56
N SER A 4 27.18 12.64 36.65
CA SER A 4 27.32 12.92 35.23
C SER A 4 26.96 14.39 34.97
N PRO A 5 27.82 15.16 34.29
CA PRO A 5 27.54 16.53 33.96
C PRO A 5 26.69 16.65 32.69
N ASN A 6 25.69 17.49 32.80
CA ASN A 6 25.05 18.24 31.69
C ASN A 6 24.44 17.44 30.55
N GLN A 7 23.22 17.00 30.74
CA GLN A 7 22.26 17.09 29.64
C GLN A 7 21.89 18.57 29.46
N GLU A 8 22.71 19.29 28.71
CA GLU A 8 22.28 20.55 28.13
C GLU A 8 21.00 20.27 27.35
N ASN A 9 19.93 20.97 27.73
CA ASN A 9 18.70 21.13 26.96
C ASN A 9 19.07 21.70 25.58
N TYR A 10 19.50 20.85 24.68
CA TYR A 10 19.60 21.18 23.27
C TYR A 10 18.18 21.20 22.73
N ASN A 11 17.52 22.36 22.87
CA ASN A 11 16.40 22.71 22.05
C ASN A 11 16.97 23.18 20.70
N PRO A 12 17.09 22.31 19.68
CA PRO A 12 17.43 22.80 18.37
C PRO A 12 16.25 23.66 17.95
N MET A 13 16.47 24.95 17.77
CA MET A 13 15.55 25.76 17.01
C MET A 13 15.24 24.98 15.74
N PRO A 14 13.95 24.80 15.38
CA PRO A 14 13.58 24.00 14.22
C PRO A 14 14.32 24.59 13.03
N SER A 15 15.28 23.86 12.48
CA SER A 15 15.98 24.29 11.29
C SER A 15 14.93 24.51 10.20
N PHE A 16 15.14 25.47 9.33
CA PHE A 16 14.26 25.72 8.18
C PHE A 16 13.90 24.42 7.44
N ILE A 17 14.84 23.49 7.33
CA ILE A 17 14.66 22.14 6.78
C ILE A 17 13.62 21.34 7.57
N SER A 18 13.63 21.38 8.91
CA SER A 18 12.68 20.65 9.74
C SER A 18 11.25 21.18 9.55
N ILE A 19 11.07 22.49 9.47
CA ILE A 19 9.77 23.12 9.22
C ILE A 19 9.28 22.75 7.81
N LEU A 20 10.16 22.82 6.83
CA LEU A 20 9.85 22.49 5.45
C LEU A 20 9.41 21.03 5.29
N THR A 21 10.11 20.09 5.94
CA THR A 21 9.76 18.66 5.93
C THR A 21 8.40 18.42 6.57
N LYS A 22 8.08 19.09 7.68
CA LYS A 22 6.78 18.97 8.36
C LYS A 22 5.59 19.50 7.55
N ILE A 23 5.82 20.31 6.55
CA ILE A 23 4.77 20.83 5.66
C ILE A 23 4.72 20.04 4.36
N ILE A 24 5.88 19.83 3.71
CA ILE A 24 5.94 19.20 2.40
C ILE A 24 5.53 17.73 2.46
N VAL A 25 6.04 16.99 3.44
CA VAL A 25 5.80 15.54 3.52
C VAL A 25 4.30 15.22 3.70
N PRO A 26 3.57 15.80 4.67
CA PRO A 26 2.13 15.53 4.80
C PRO A 26 1.32 16.03 3.60
N THR A 27 1.73 17.14 2.97
CA THR A 27 1.05 17.66 1.79
C THR A 27 1.18 16.69 0.61
N LEU A 28 2.37 16.14 0.38
CA LEU A 28 2.59 15.12 -0.65
C LEU A 28 1.81 13.84 -0.36
N PHE A 29 1.80 13.37 0.90
CA PHE A 29 1.00 12.22 1.29
C PHE A 29 -0.51 12.48 1.08
N GLY A 30 -0.99 13.68 1.37
CA GLY A 30 -2.37 14.07 1.11
C GLY A 30 -2.75 14.00 -0.38
N ILE A 31 -1.89 14.51 -1.24
CA ILE A 31 -2.10 14.47 -2.70
C ILE A 31 -2.09 13.01 -3.20
N ILE A 32 -1.09 12.23 -2.78
CA ILE A 32 -0.98 10.80 -3.16
C ILE A 32 -2.20 10.03 -2.66
N ALA A 33 -2.65 10.28 -1.42
CA ALA A 33 -3.84 9.65 -0.86
C ALA A 33 -5.09 9.98 -1.67
N PHE A 34 -5.30 11.23 -2.01
CA PHE A 34 -6.46 11.67 -2.79
C PHE A 34 -6.51 11.02 -4.17
N LEU A 35 -5.40 11.07 -4.90
CA LEU A 35 -5.29 10.44 -6.23
C LEU A 35 -5.39 8.90 -6.14
N GLY A 36 -4.80 8.32 -5.11
CA GLY A 36 -4.82 6.88 -4.87
C GLY A 36 -6.23 6.36 -4.57
N VAL A 37 -7.00 7.04 -3.72
CA VAL A 37 -8.39 6.67 -3.44
C VAL A 37 -9.25 6.74 -4.72
N ILE A 38 -9.17 7.83 -5.46
CA ILE A 38 -9.96 8.01 -6.68
C ILE A 38 -9.56 6.95 -7.72
N GLY A 39 -8.27 6.82 -8.02
CA GLY A 39 -7.77 5.92 -9.06
C GLY A 39 -8.09 4.46 -8.78
N ASN A 40 -7.79 3.97 -7.57
CA ASN A 40 -8.02 2.58 -7.22
C ASN A 40 -9.52 2.25 -7.07
N THR A 41 -10.33 3.18 -6.55
CA THR A 41 -11.80 3.00 -6.51
C THR A 41 -12.37 2.89 -7.93
N LEU A 42 -11.92 3.73 -8.85
CA LEU A 42 -12.37 3.69 -10.24
C LEU A 42 -12.03 2.36 -10.91
N VAL A 43 -10.81 1.85 -10.70
CA VAL A 43 -10.39 0.53 -11.19
C VAL A 43 -11.30 -0.58 -10.65
N ILE A 44 -11.58 -0.58 -9.35
CA ILE A 44 -12.46 -1.58 -8.71
C ILE A 44 -13.86 -1.54 -9.32
N VAL A 45 -14.45 -0.34 -9.43
CA VAL A 45 -15.79 -0.17 -10.00
C VAL A 45 -15.83 -0.68 -11.43
N VAL A 46 -14.88 -0.30 -12.28
CA VAL A 46 -14.84 -0.72 -13.69
C VAL A 46 -14.69 -2.23 -13.84
N VAL A 47 -13.82 -2.86 -13.04
CA VAL A 47 -13.60 -4.31 -13.13
C VAL A 47 -14.80 -5.10 -12.62
N ILE A 48 -15.49 -4.63 -11.57
CA ILE A 48 -16.67 -5.32 -11.02
C ILE A 48 -17.89 -5.16 -11.91
N THR A 49 -18.11 -3.95 -12.48
CA THR A 49 -19.30 -3.68 -13.31
C THR A 49 -19.23 -4.33 -14.69
N ASN A 50 -18.04 -4.52 -15.25
CA ASN A 50 -17.88 -5.13 -16.56
C ASN A 50 -17.65 -6.65 -16.47
N GLN A 51 -18.73 -7.42 -16.54
CA GLN A 51 -18.67 -8.90 -16.49
C GLN A 51 -17.87 -9.52 -17.65
N GLN A 52 -17.73 -8.85 -18.78
CA GLN A 52 -16.89 -9.30 -19.90
C GLN A 52 -15.39 -9.20 -19.61
N MET A 53 -14.99 -8.48 -18.56
CA MET A 53 -13.60 -8.29 -18.15
C MET A 53 -13.10 -9.34 -17.14
N ARG A 54 -13.72 -10.52 -17.02
CA ARG A 54 -13.27 -11.58 -16.12
C ARG A 54 -12.09 -12.38 -16.68
N SER A 55 -11.01 -11.70 -16.99
CA SER A 55 -9.72 -12.35 -17.30
C SER A 55 -8.86 -12.46 -16.04
N THR A 56 -7.92 -13.40 -16.04
CA THR A 56 -6.95 -13.56 -14.94
C THR A 56 -6.21 -12.25 -14.64
N THR A 57 -5.80 -11.53 -15.67
CA THR A 57 -5.14 -10.24 -15.54
C THR A 57 -5.99 -9.22 -14.80
N ASN A 58 -7.31 -9.17 -15.08
CA ASN A 58 -8.21 -8.21 -14.43
C ASN A 58 -8.46 -8.55 -12.96
N VAL A 59 -8.45 -9.85 -12.60
CA VAL A 59 -8.49 -10.27 -11.19
C VAL A 59 -7.22 -9.82 -10.45
N LEU A 60 -6.05 -9.92 -11.08
CA LEU A 60 -4.80 -9.43 -10.51
C LEU A 60 -4.81 -7.90 -10.34
N ILE A 61 -5.33 -7.16 -11.32
CA ILE A 61 -5.50 -5.69 -11.23
C ILE A 61 -6.46 -5.32 -10.10
N LEU A 62 -7.56 -6.06 -9.93
CA LEU A 62 -8.51 -5.85 -8.84
C LEU A 62 -7.84 -6.06 -7.48
N ASN A 63 -7.08 -7.14 -7.32
CA ASN A 63 -6.36 -7.44 -6.10
C ASN A 63 -5.34 -6.35 -5.74
N LEU A 64 -4.61 -5.84 -6.75
CA LEU A 64 -3.69 -4.72 -6.58
C LEU A 64 -4.42 -3.45 -6.12
N ALA A 65 -5.52 -3.09 -6.80
CA ALA A 65 -6.29 -1.90 -6.45
C ALA A 65 -6.90 -1.97 -5.03
N VAL A 66 -7.31 -3.15 -4.58
CA VAL A 66 -7.79 -3.36 -3.19
C VAL A 66 -6.65 -3.18 -2.18
N ALA A 67 -5.48 -3.78 -2.44
CA ALA A 67 -4.31 -3.63 -1.56
C ALA A 67 -3.87 -2.16 -1.45
N ASP A 68 -3.84 -1.45 -2.58
CA ASP A 68 -3.48 -0.03 -2.63
C ASP A 68 -4.51 0.85 -1.91
N LEU A 69 -5.81 0.56 -2.02
CA LEU A 69 -6.83 1.26 -1.23
C LEU A 69 -6.67 1.04 0.27
N LEU A 70 -6.41 -0.19 0.71
CA LEU A 70 -6.16 -0.49 2.11
C LEU A 70 -4.94 0.28 2.62
N PHE A 71 -3.87 0.32 1.84
CA PHE A 71 -2.68 1.08 2.18
C PHE A 71 -2.98 2.58 2.30
N VAL A 72 -3.66 3.15 1.30
CA VAL A 72 -3.95 4.58 1.27
C VAL A 72 -4.86 5.02 2.41
N ILE A 73 -5.91 4.23 2.72
CA ILE A 73 -6.90 4.59 3.74
C ILE A 73 -6.35 4.37 5.16
N PHE A 74 -5.64 3.27 5.38
CA PHE A 74 -5.22 2.88 6.74
C PHE A 74 -3.77 3.23 7.06
N CYS A 75 -2.85 3.24 6.10
CA CYS A 75 -1.44 3.46 6.40
C CYS A 75 -1.02 4.92 6.22
N ILE A 76 -1.43 5.58 5.14
CA ILE A 76 -0.98 6.94 4.83
C ILE A 76 -1.37 7.96 5.94
N PRO A 77 -2.61 7.99 6.49
CA PRO A 77 -2.95 8.98 7.51
C PRO A 77 -2.10 8.84 8.77
N PHE A 78 -1.85 7.61 9.22
CA PHE A 78 -1.03 7.36 10.40
C PHE A 78 0.44 7.66 10.15
N THR A 79 0.96 7.28 8.99
CA THR A 79 2.34 7.59 8.60
C THR A 79 2.56 9.10 8.47
N ALA A 80 1.61 9.83 7.86
CA ALA A 80 1.70 11.29 7.75
C ALA A 80 1.70 11.97 9.12
N THR A 81 0.90 11.46 10.07
CA THR A 81 0.84 11.98 11.44
C THR A 81 2.15 11.77 12.21
N ASP A 82 2.82 10.65 11.98
CA ASP A 82 4.12 10.34 12.59
C ASP A 82 5.21 11.36 12.22
N TYR A 83 5.15 11.91 10.99
CA TYR A 83 6.06 12.98 10.56
C TYR A 83 5.78 14.35 11.18
N VAL A 84 4.53 14.60 11.59
CA VAL A 84 4.11 15.90 12.13
C VAL A 84 4.21 15.97 13.64
N LEU A 85 3.82 14.87 14.31
CA LEU A 85 3.79 14.80 15.76
C LEU A 85 5.16 14.37 16.32
N PRO A 86 5.62 14.99 17.41
CA PRO A 86 6.87 14.62 18.07
C PRO A 86 6.81 13.25 18.76
N GLU A 87 5.59 12.77 19.06
CA GLU A 87 5.35 11.51 19.75
C GLU A 87 4.14 10.78 19.17
N TRP A 88 4.21 9.44 19.15
CA TRP A 88 3.10 8.59 18.73
C TRP A 88 1.96 8.60 19.75
N LYS A 89 0.78 9.11 19.37
CA LYS A 89 -0.36 9.28 20.29
C LYS A 89 -1.43 8.19 20.18
N PHE A 90 -1.36 7.30 19.21
CA PHE A 90 -2.42 6.32 18.91
C PHE A 90 -2.27 4.98 19.67
N GLY A 91 -1.27 4.87 20.54
CA GLY A 91 -1.03 3.68 21.34
C GLY A 91 -0.34 2.54 20.59
N LEU A 92 0.04 1.49 21.33
CA LEU A 92 0.85 0.39 20.83
C LEU A 92 0.10 -0.48 19.82
N ILE A 93 -1.19 -0.75 20.06
CA ILE A 93 -2.01 -1.65 19.22
C ILE A 93 -2.17 -1.05 17.81
N VAL A 94 -2.46 0.25 17.73
CA VAL A 94 -2.59 0.94 16.42
C VAL A 94 -1.26 0.97 15.70
N CYS A 95 -0.16 1.24 16.41
CA CYS A 95 1.19 1.22 15.84
C CYS A 95 1.51 -0.15 15.21
N GLN A 96 1.30 -1.23 15.95
CA GLN A 96 1.53 -2.58 15.45
C GLN A 96 0.62 -2.93 14.27
N GLY A 97 -0.67 -2.55 14.34
CA GLY A 97 -1.64 -2.78 13.27
C GLY A 97 -1.27 -2.04 11.98
N VAL A 98 -0.88 -0.78 12.06
CA VAL A 98 -0.45 0.01 10.91
C VAL A 98 0.83 -0.58 10.30
N GLN A 99 1.82 -0.92 11.10
CA GLN A 99 3.05 -1.56 10.61
C GLN A 99 2.75 -2.90 9.93
N TYR A 100 1.92 -3.73 10.54
CA TYR A 100 1.49 -5.00 9.93
C TYR A 100 0.82 -4.78 8.57
N LEU A 101 -0.12 -3.82 8.47
CA LEU A 101 -0.79 -3.51 7.21
C LEU A 101 0.17 -2.98 6.14
N ILE A 102 1.14 -2.14 6.51
CA ILE A 102 2.17 -1.65 5.59
C ILE A 102 2.92 -2.83 4.95
N TYR A 103 3.37 -3.79 5.76
CA TYR A 103 4.07 -4.96 5.24
C TYR A 103 3.18 -5.85 4.39
N VAL A 104 1.99 -6.19 4.87
CA VAL A 104 1.06 -7.09 4.16
C VAL A 104 0.65 -6.50 2.82
N THR A 105 0.22 -5.24 2.78
CA THR A 105 -0.20 -4.60 1.52
C THR A 105 0.97 -4.46 0.54
N SER A 106 2.18 -4.14 1.02
CA SER A 106 3.38 -4.07 0.18
C SER A 106 3.72 -5.43 -0.43
N TYR A 107 3.69 -6.51 0.36
CA TYR A 107 3.94 -7.85 -0.17
C TYR A 107 2.87 -8.27 -1.17
N VAL A 108 1.59 -8.03 -0.88
CA VAL A 108 0.49 -8.34 -1.81
C VAL A 108 0.67 -7.60 -3.13
N SER A 109 1.01 -6.31 -3.10
CA SER A 109 1.26 -5.53 -4.31
C SER A 109 2.44 -6.07 -5.12
N ILE A 110 3.58 -6.37 -4.47
CA ILE A 110 4.77 -6.92 -5.14
C ILE A 110 4.45 -8.28 -5.79
N TYR A 111 3.84 -9.21 -5.05
CA TYR A 111 3.49 -10.52 -5.60
C TYR A 111 2.48 -10.41 -6.74
N THR A 112 1.51 -9.52 -6.65
CA THR A 112 0.53 -9.28 -7.71
C THR A 112 1.20 -8.76 -8.99
N LEU A 113 2.17 -7.86 -8.87
CA LEU A 113 2.94 -7.36 -10.01
C LEU A 113 3.80 -8.46 -10.65
N ILE A 114 4.42 -9.31 -9.83
CA ILE A 114 5.20 -10.47 -10.33
C ILE A 114 4.28 -11.42 -11.09
N LEU A 115 3.12 -11.78 -10.53
CA LEU A 115 2.15 -12.66 -11.19
C LEU A 115 1.62 -12.05 -12.50
N MET A 116 1.39 -10.75 -12.53
CA MET A 116 0.97 -10.03 -13.74
C MET A 116 2.06 -10.06 -14.81
N SER A 117 3.32 -9.90 -14.43
CA SER A 117 4.48 -10.02 -15.32
C SER A 117 4.59 -11.42 -15.92
N ILE A 118 4.42 -12.46 -15.09
CA ILE A 118 4.44 -13.87 -15.52
C ILE A 118 3.25 -14.14 -16.47
N ASP A 119 2.05 -13.66 -16.15
CA ASP A 119 0.88 -13.82 -17.02
C ASP A 119 1.13 -13.25 -18.42
N ARG A 120 1.76 -12.08 -18.50
CA ARG A 120 2.12 -11.47 -19.79
C ARG A 120 3.20 -12.22 -20.51
N PHE A 121 4.23 -12.69 -19.81
CA PHE A 121 5.29 -13.49 -20.38
C PHE A 121 4.75 -14.81 -20.97
N LEU A 122 3.95 -15.54 -20.20
CA LEU A 122 3.34 -16.79 -20.65
C LEU A 122 2.41 -16.59 -21.85
N ALA A 123 1.70 -15.47 -21.90
CA ALA A 123 0.82 -15.14 -23.01
C ALA A 123 1.56 -15.01 -24.36
N VAL A 124 2.81 -14.54 -24.31
CA VAL A 124 3.62 -14.29 -25.51
C VAL A 124 4.46 -15.48 -25.89
N VAL A 125 5.13 -16.11 -24.90
CA VAL A 125 6.13 -17.17 -25.15
C VAL A 125 5.52 -18.57 -25.18
N PHE A 126 4.57 -18.85 -24.27
CA PHE A 126 3.98 -20.18 -24.12
C PHE A 126 2.45 -20.10 -23.98
N PRO A 127 1.70 -19.89 -25.07
CA PRO A 127 0.24 -19.71 -25.01
C PRO A 127 -0.49 -20.92 -24.40
N VAL A 128 0.02 -22.14 -24.59
CA VAL A 128 -0.55 -23.37 -24.00
C VAL A 128 -0.35 -23.43 -22.49
N SER A 129 0.82 -23.01 -22.00
CA SER A 129 1.12 -22.96 -20.56
C SER A 129 0.34 -21.86 -19.83
N LYS A 130 -0.11 -20.85 -20.57
CA LYS A 130 -0.98 -19.79 -20.02
C LYS A 130 -2.32 -20.33 -19.54
N GLU A 131 -2.91 -21.28 -20.25
CA GLU A 131 -4.18 -21.88 -19.83
C GLU A 131 -4.04 -22.63 -18.50
N LEU A 132 -2.96 -23.36 -18.30
CA LEU A 132 -2.66 -24.04 -17.04
C LEU A 132 -2.44 -23.03 -15.90
N PHE A 133 -1.69 -21.98 -16.15
CA PHE A 133 -1.44 -20.90 -15.17
C PHE A 133 -2.73 -20.17 -14.79
N THR A 134 -3.56 -19.87 -15.77
CA THR A 134 -4.89 -19.26 -15.58
C THR A 134 -5.80 -20.20 -14.75
N PHE A 135 -5.78 -21.49 -15.03
CA PHE A 135 -6.51 -22.49 -14.25
C PHE A 135 -6.06 -22.52 -12.79
N LEU A 136 -4.75 -22.51 -12.54
CA LEU A 136 -4.19 -22.50 -11.18
C LEU A 136 -4.60 -21.24 -10.40
N ILE A 137 -4.48 -20.05 -11.00
CA ILE A 137 -4.89 -18.80 -10.35
C ILE A 137 -6.40 -18.81 -10.09
N ARG A 138 -7.19 -19.29 -11.04
CA ARG A 138 -8.64 -19.39 -10.89
C ARG A 138 -9.03 -20.38 -9.80
N SER A 139 -8.36 -21.52 -9.72
CA SER A 139 -8.57 -22.51 -8.66
C SER A 139 -8.20 -21.98 -7.28
N TYR A 140 -7.17 -21.13 -7.17
CA TYR A 140 -6.77 -20.47 -5.92
C TYR A 140 -7.68 -19.30 -5.57
N GLY A 141 -8.20 -18.58 -6.57
CA GLY A 141 -9.14 -17.46 -6.41
C GLY A 141 -10.61 -17.88 -6.31
N THR A 142 -10.95 -19.15 -6.62
CA THR A 142 -12.32 -19.70 -6.49
C THR A 142 -12.60 -20.19 -5.06
N ILE A 143 -11.81 -19.75 -4.08
CA ILE A 143 -12.28 -19.78 -2.69
C ILE A 143 -13.32 -18.68 -2.55
N LYS A 144 -14.54 -19.05 -2.96
CA LYS A 144 -15.85 -18.45 -2.65
C LYS A 144 -16.07 -16.99 -3.08
N LEU A 145 -16.64 -16.87 -4.26
CA LEU A 145 -17.74 -15.95 -4.53
C LEU A 145 -18.94 -16.79 -5.06
N ASP A 146 -19.43 -17.69 -4.21
CA ASP A 146 -20.82 -18.17 -4.24
C ASP A 146 -21.62 -17.38 -3.21
#